data_3f1f0925d74399bb9ffcd07c9dbf0f0d
#
_entry.id   3f1f0925d74399bb9ffcd07c9dbf0f0d
#
_cell.length_a   1.000
_cell.length_b   1.000
_cell.length_c   1.000
_cell.angle_alpha   90.00
_cell.angle_beta   90.00
_cell.angle_gamma   90.00
#
_symmetry.space_group_name_H-M   'P 1'
#
loop_
_entity.id
_entity.type
_entity.pdbx_description
1 polymer ?
#
loop_
_entity_poly.entity_id
_entity_poly.type
_entity_poly.pdbx_seq_one_letter_code
_entity_poly.pdbx_strand_id
1 'polypeptide(L)'
;PTEIMGYVINNNLEQQAQAIYQQMFIDNARSDWAEGTLSDIADITMGQSPSGSSYNEDGTGTIFFQGRAEFGFRFPSVRLYTTEPKRMARSNDTLMSVRAPVGDLNVAHMDCCIGRGLAAIHSKSHHQSFVLYTMFSLKKQLDVFNGEGTVFGSINRNSLNDMPILIPSDDILDEFERIVAPMDLTIRNN
;
A
#
# COMPACT_ATOMS: atom_id res chain seq x y z
N PRO A 1 -12.93 -15.55 20.45
CA PRO A 1 -11.77 -15.09 21.26
C PRO A 1 -10.46 -15.01 20.44
N THR A 2 -10.21 -15.98 19.55
CA THR A 2 -8.98 -16.04 18.73
C THR A 2 -8.87 -14.92 17.70
N GLU A 3 -9.95 -14.55 17.04
CA GLU A 3 -9.98 -13.46 16.04
C GLU A 3 -9.73 -12.09 16.69
N ILE A 4 -10.32 -11.84 17.85
CA ILE A 4 -10.09 -10.58 18.60
C ILE A 4 -8.63 -10.50 19.04
N MET A 5 -8.04 -11.61 19.51
CA MET A 5 -6.64 -11.66 19.93
C MET A 5 -5.71 -11.43 18.73
N GLY A 6 -5.99 -12.04 17.58
CA GLY A 6 -5.24 -11.80 16.34
C GLY A 6 -5.28 -10.33 15.92
N TYR A 7 -6.45 -9.70 15.96
CA TYR A 7 -6.59 -8.26 15.67
C TYR A 7 -5.77 -7.37 16.62
N VAL A 8 -5.81 -7.65 17.93
CA VAL A 8 -5.04 -6.88 18.92
C VAL A 8 -3.53 -7.04 18.69
N ILE A 9 -3.07 -8.25 18.41
CA ILE A 9 -1.66 -8.51 18.13
C ILE A 9 -1.23 -7.79 16.86
N ASN A 10 -2.00 -7.89 15.78
CA ASN A 10 -1.69 -7.26 14.51
C ASN A 10 -1.65 -5.73 14.61
N ASN A 11 -2.61 -5.15 15.32
CA ASN A 11 -2.64 -3.71 15.57
C ASN A 11 -1.41 -3.25 16.37
N ASN A 12 -1.01 -3.99 17.39
CA ASN A 12 0.20 -3.69 18.16
C ASN A 12 1.47 -3.78 17.30
N LEU A 13 1.60 -4.82 16.47
CA LEU A 13 2.74 -4.99 15.57
C LEU A 13 2.82 -3.85 14.54
N GLU A 14 1.71 -3.47 13.97
CA GLU A 14 1.65 -2.34 13.02
C GLU A 14 2.05 -1.02 13.69
N GLN A 15 1.55 -0.74 14.89
CA GLN A 15 1.92 0.46 15.64
C GLN A 15 3.41 0.47 16.01
N GLN A 16 3.97 -0.67 16.40
CA GLN A 16 5.40 -0.79 16.68
C GLN A 16 6.24 -0.54 15.41
N ALA A 17 5.84 -1.11 14.29
CA ALA A 17 6.52 -0.90 13.01
C ALA A 17 6.47 0.58 12.57
N GLN A 18 5.32 1.24 12.73
CA GLN A 18 5.19 2.69 12.48
C GLN A 18 6.08 3.50 13.41
N ALA A 19 6.19 3.14 14.70
CA ALA A 19 7.08 3.81 15.65
C ALA A 19 8.56 3.62 15.29
N ILE A 20 8.95 2.44 14.83
CA ILE A 20 10.31 2.17 14.35
C ILE A 20 10.60 3.02 13.10
N TYR A 21 9.67 3.08 12.16
CA TYR A 21 9.79 3.94 10.98
C TYR A 21 9.97 5.41 11.38
N GLN A 22 9.10 5.92 12.26
CA GLN A 22 9.17 7.28 12.77
C GLN A 22 10.55 7.58 13.37
N GLN A 23 11.04 6.69 14.21
CA GLN A 23 12.34 6.86 14.86
C GLN A 23 13.50 6.85 13.86
N MET A 24 13.50 5.86 12.94
CA MET A 24 14.64 5.69 12.02
C MET A 24 14.69 6.73 10.91
N PHE A 25 13.53 7.11 10.36
CA PHE A 25 13.47 7.89 9.12
C PHE A 25 12.94 9.31 9.28
N ILE A 26 12.32 9.64 10.41
CA ILE A 26 11.81 10.99 10.69
C ILE A 26 12.64 11.64 11.79
N ASP A 27 12.64 11.05 13.00
CA ASP A 27 13.30 11.66 14.17
C ASP A 27 14.82 11.65 14.04
N ASN A 28 15.38 10.59 13.48
CA ASN A 28 16.83 10.42 13.24
C ASN A 28 17.20 10.58 11.77
N ALA A 29 16.38 11.29 10.98
CA ALA A 29 16.70 11.58 9.58
C ALA A 29 18.05 12.29 9.48
N ARG A 30 18.91 11.80 8.58
CA ARG A 30 20.24 12.35 8.37
C ARG A 30 20.23 13.42 7.30
N SER A 31 21.00 14.44 7.49
CA SER A 31 21.11 15.56 6.56
C SER A 31 21.83 15.21 5.25
N ASP A 32 22.51 14.05 5.21
CA ASP A 32 23.19 13.54 4.02
C ASP A 32 22.33 12.60 3.16
N TRP A 33 21.11 12.31 3.57
CA TRP A 33 20.17 11.54 2.72
C TRP A 33 19.69 12.39 1.55
N ALA A 34 19.57 11.74 0.39
CA ALA A 34 19.09 12.40 -0.82
C ALA A 34 17.61 12.77 -0.72
N GLU A 35 17.26 13.97 -1.18
CA GLU A 35 15.88 14.32 -1.47
C GLU A 35 15.47 13.68 -2.79
N GLY A 36 14.29 13.07 -2.82
CA GLY A 36 13.77 12.40 -4.00
C GLY A 36 12.25 12.33 -3.96
N THR A 37 11.70 11.45 -4.78
CA THR A 37 10.27 11.23 -4.93
C THR A 37 9.90 9.77 -4.73
N LEU A 38 8.62 9.50 -4.55
CA LEU A 38 8.13 8.12 -4.41
C LEU A 38 8.55 7.24 -5.59
N SER A 39 8.58 7.80 -6.81
CA SER A 39 9.00 7.07 -8.01
C SER A 39 10.47 6.67 -8.02
N ASP A 40 11.31 7.27 -7.18
CA ASP A 40 12.72 6.86 -7.06
C ASP A 40 12.86 5.53 -6.30
N ILE A 41 11.95 5.23 -5.38
CA ILE A 41 11.99 4.02 -4.55
C ILE A 41 11.00 2.95 -4.96
N ALA A 42 9.96 3.29 -5.72
CA ALA A 42 8.88 2.38 -6.04
C ALA A 42 8.36 2.54 -7.47
N ASP A 43 7.93 1.43 -8.04
CA ASP A 43 7.14 1.39 -9.26
C ASP A 43 5.66 1.49 -8.91
N ILE A 44 4.95 2.42 -9.54
CA ILE A 44 3.53 2.64 -9.30
C ILE A 44 2.73 2.16 -10.52
N THR A 45 1.82 1.23 -10.26
CA THR A 45 0.85 0.74 -11.24
C THR A 45 -0.52 1.29 -10.90
N MET A 46 -1.03 2.20 -11.72
CA MET A 46 -2.43 2.66 -11.61
C MET A 46 -3.36 1.58 -12.14
N GLY A 47 -4.41 1.26 -11.36
CA GLY A 47 -5.37 0.25 -11.74
C GLY A 47 -6.21 0.63 -12.95
N GLN A 48 -6.69 -0.38 -13.64
CA GLN A 48 -7.61 -0.26 -14.78
C GLN A 48 -8.67 -1.34 -14.68
N SER A 49 -9.94 -0.94 -14.60
CA SER A 49 -11.02 -1.89 -14.46
C SER A 49 -11.21 -2.68 -15.76
N PRO A 50 -11.28 -4.02 -15.70
CA PRO A 50 -11.69 -4.84 -16.84
C PRO A 50 -13.13 -4.57 -17.25
N SER A 51 -13.59 -5.20 -18.35
CA SER A 51 -14.99 -5.18 -18.74
C SER A 51 -15.88 -5.77 -17.64
N GLY A 52 -16.99 -5.11 -17.33
CA GLY A 52 -17.95 -5.62 -16.33
C GLY A 52 -18.49 -7.00 -16.64
N SER A 53 -18.57 -7.37 -17.92
CA SER A 53 -18.99 -8.71 -18.36
C SER A 53 -18.01 -9.84 -17.99
N SER A 54 -16.76 -9.48 -17.63
CA SER A 54 -15.74 -10.45 -17.22
C SER A 54 -15.76 -10.74 -15.71
N TYR A 55 -16.59 -10.03 -14.94
CA TYR A 55 -16.65 -10.20 -13.48
C TYR A 55 -17.46 -11.40 -13.07
N ASN A 56 -17.00 -12.10 -12.03
CA ASN A 56 -17.72 -13.22 -11.43
C ASN A 56 -17.38 -13.34 -9.94
N GLU A 57 -18.21 -14.11 -9.24
CA GLU A 57 -18.00 -14.43 -7.81
C GLU A 57 -17.75 -15.94 -7.60
N ASP A 58 -17.65 -16.71 -8.68
CA ASP A 58 -17.48 -18.16 -8.64
C ASP A 58 -16.01 -18.63 -8.62
N GLY A 59 -15.07 -17.68 -8.62
CA GLY A 59 -13.65 -17.98 -8.55
C GLY A 59 -12.96 -18.17 -9.90
N THR A 60 -13.65 -17.85 -11.01
CA THR A 60 -13.08 -18.03 -12.35
C THR A 60 -12.16 -16.88 -12.73
N GLY A 61 -10.90 -17.18 -13.03
CA GLY A 61 -9.89 -16.22 -13.45
C GLY A 61 -9.08 -15.64 -12.30
N THR A 62 -8.78 -14.34 -12.38
CA THR A 62 -7.89 -13.63 -11.47
C THR A 62 -8.69 -12.87 -10.42
N ILE A 63 -8.25 -12.90 -9.16
CA ILE A 63 -8.79 -12.06 -8.09
C ILE A 63 -8.77 -10.59 -8.53
N PHE A 64 -9.89 -9.89 -8.30
CA PHE A 64 -10.06 -8.52 -8.74
C PHE A 64 -10.56 -7.62 -7.60
N PHE A 65 -9.82 -6.53 -7.37
CA PHE A 65 -10.20 -5.45 -6.46
C PHE A 65 -10.43 -4.17 -7.25
N GLN A 66 -11.66 -3.68 -7.29
CA GLN A 66 -11.98 -2.47 -8.05
C GLN A 66 -11.56 -1.19 -7.34
N GLY A 67 -11.66 -1.17 -6.02
CA GLY A 67 -11.37 -0.04 -5.15
C GLY A 67 -11.21 -0.51 -3.71
N ARG A 68 -11.37 0.41 -2.76
CA ARG A 68 -11.15 0.16 -1.34
C ARG A 68 -12.31 -0.57 -0.62
N ALA A 69 -13.40 -0.87 -1.29
CA ALA A 69 -14.59 -1.47 -0.66
C ALA A 69 -14.28 -2.78 0.06
N GLU A 70 -13.33 -3.55 -0.47
CA GLU A 70 -12.89 -4.82 0.11
C GLU A 70 -11.72 -4.68 1.09
N PHE A 71 -11.21 -3.46 1.36
CA PHE A 71 -10.09 -3.27 2.28
C PHE A 71 -10.45 -3.73 3.69
N GLY A 72 -9.57 -4.56 4.26
CA GLY A 72 -9.61 -5.00 5.66
C GLY A 72 -8.58 -4.26 6.50
N PHE A 73 -8.21 -4.84 7.64
CA PHE A 73 -7.17 -4.28 8.50
C PHE A 73 -5.83 -4.12 7.75
N ARG A 74 -5.38 -5.15 7.07
CA ARG A 74 -4.12 -5.18 6.32
C ARG A 74 -4.29 -5.73 4.91
N PHE A 75 -5.21 -6.65 4.71
CA PHE A 75 -5.42 -7.37 3.46
C PHE A 75 -6.87 -7.25 3.02
N PRO A 76 -7.12 -7.10 1.71
CA PRO A 76 -8.49 -7.02 1.20
C PRO A 76 -9.17 -8.40 1.22
N SER A 77 -10.47 -8.41 1.46
CA SER A 77 -11.31 -9.60 1.37
C SER A 77 -11.60 -9.94 -0.10
N VAL A 78 -11.41 -11.19 -0.47
CA VAL A 78 -11.66 -11.68 -1.84
C VAL A 78 -13.16 -11.86 -2.04
N ARG A 79 -13.73 -11.18 -3.06
CA ARG A 79 -15.13 -11.29 -3.46
C ARG A 79 -15.28 -11.45 -4.95
N LEU A 80 -14.56 -10.66 -5.74
CA LEU A 80 -14.67 -10.63 -7.20
C LEU A 80 -13.44 -11.23 -7.88
N TYR A 81 -13.72 -11.81 -9.04
CA TYR A 81 -12.73 -12.32 -9.99
C TYR A 81 -12.98 -11.72 -11.37
N THR A 82 -11.99 -11.74 -12.23
CA THR A 82 -12.13 -11.36 -13.64
C THR A 82 -11.43 -12.36 -14.55
N THR A 83 -12.06 -12.66 -15.65
CA THR A 83 -11.47 -13.47 -16.73
C THR A 83 -10.58 -12.66 -17.69
N GLU A 84 -10.60 -11.31 -17.55
CA GLU A 84 -9.88 -10.39 -18.42
C GLU A 84 -9.04 -9.37 -17.60
N PRO A 85 -8.02 -9.81 -16.83
CA PRO A 85 -7.23 -8.90 -16.02
C PRO A 85 -6.48 -7.86 -16.89
N LYS A 86 -6.45 -6.60 -16.46
CA LYS A 86 -5.81 -5.49 -17.18
C LYS A 86 -4.52 -5.01 -16.50
N ARG A 87 -4.59 -4.71 -15.22
CA ARG A 87 -3.45 -4.22 -14.42
C ARG A 87 -3.31 -5.10 -13.20
N MET A 88 -2.10 -5.59 -12.99
CA MET A 88 -1.79 -6.53 -11.92
C MET A 88 -1.00 -5.86 -10.80
N ALA A 89 -1.35 -6.22 -9.57
CA ALA A 89 -0.50 -6.06 -8.39
C ALA A 89 0.12 -7.42 -8.05
N ARG A 90 1.35 -7.38 -7.56
CA ARG A 90 2.05 -8.58 -7.07
C ARG A 90 1.75 -8.80 -5.60
N SER A 91 1.87 -10.04 -5.16
CA SER A 91 1.84 -10.36 -3.73
C SER A 91 2.81 -9.46 -2.95
N ASN A 92 2.36 -8.90 -1.84
CA ASN A 92 3.03 -7.93 -0.97
C ASN A 92 3.12 -6.49 -1.50
N ASP A 93 2.65 -6.18 -2.69
CA ASP A 93 2.53 -4.78 -3.10
C ASP A 93 1.64 -4.00 -2.13
N THR A 94 2.02 -2.77 -1.85
CA THR A 94 1.16 -1.83 -1.14
C THR A 94 0.04 -1.39 -2.07
N LEU A 95 -1.20 -1.60 -1.67
CA LEU A 95 -2.39 -1.13 -2.36
C LEU A 95 -2.85 0.18 -1.73
N MET A 96 -3.16 1.17 -2.55
CA MET A 96 -3.66 2.47 -2.08
C MET A 96 -4.90 2.88 -2.84
N SER A 97 -5.89 3.43 -2.13
CA SER A 97 -7.04 4.07 -2.77
C SER A 97 -6.62 5.39 -3.42
N VAL A 98 -6.96 5.56 -4.69
CA VAL A 98 -6.62 6.76 -5.49
C VAL A 98 -7.83 7.67 -5.72
N ARG A 99 -9.00 7.26 -5.26
CA ARG A 99 -10.25 8.06 -5.24
C ARG A 99 -10.72 8.23 -3.81
N ALA A 100 -11.48 9.28 -3.56
CA ALA A 100 -11.93 9.64 -2.22
C ALA A 100 -12.61 8.47 -1.47
N PRO A 101 -12.20 8.19 -0.24
CA PRO A 101 -11.05 8.76 0.46
C PRO A 101 -9.70 8.27 -0.11
N VAL A 102 -8.88 9.22 -0.56
CA VAL A 102 -7.53 8.96 -1.10
C VAL A 102 -6.58 8.58 0.04
N GLY A 103 -5.72 7.60 -0.19
CA GLY A 103 -4.64 7.26 0.73
C GLY A 103 -4.95 6.17 1.74
N ASP A 104 -6.09 5.49 1.65
CA ASP A 104 -6.31 4.27 2.41
C ASP A 104 -5.41 3.16 1.86
N LEU A 105 -4.80 2.40 2.77
CA LEU A 105 -3.77 1.42 2.46
C LEU A 105 -4.21 0.01 2.82
N ASN A 106 -3.85 -0.93 1.98
CA ASN A 106 -3.86 -2.37 2.23
C ASN A 106 -2.64 -3.01 1.56
N VAL A 107 -2.50 -4.32 1.67
CA VAL A 107 -1.43 -5.09 1.06
C VAL A 107 -2.03 -6.20 0.22
N ALA A 108 -1.54 -6.41 -0.98
CA ALA A 108 -1.95 -7.55 -1.81
C ALA A 108 -1.52 -8.86 -1.14
N HIS A 109 -2.48 -9.68 -0.69
CA HIS A 109 -2.15 -10.97 -0.08
C HIS A 109 -1.59 -11.95 -1.11
N MET A 110 -2.02 -11.83 -2.36
CA MET A 110 -1.56 -12.60 -3.51
C MET A 110 -1.65 -11.74 -4.77
N ASP A 111 -1.12 -12.22 -5.88
CA ASP A 111 -1.24 -11.53 -7.16
C ASP A 111 -2.71 -11.30 -7.49
N CYS A 112 -3.05 -10.07 -7.89
CA CYS A 112 -4.43 -9.68 -8.14
C CYS A 112 -4.52 -8.60 -9.22
N CYS A 113 -5.67 -8.53 -9.87
CA CYS A 113 -6.02 -7.44 -10.76
C CYS A 113 -6.55 -6.27 -9.94
N ILE A 114 -6.16 -5.04 -10.28
CA ILE A 114 -6.61 -3.81 -9.62
C ILE A 114 -7.36 -2.89 -10.57
N GLY A 115 -8.49 -2.39 -10.10
CA GLY A 115 -9.35 -1.48 -10.84
C GLY A 115 -9.00 -0.01 -10.64
N ARG A 116 -9.80 0.86 -11.27
CA ARG A 116 -9.57 2.33 -11.33
C ARG A 116 -9.51 3.03 -9.97
N GLY A 117 -10.00 2.40 -8.91
CA GLY A 117 -9.96 2.97 -7.56
C GLY A 117 -8.66 2.73 -6.81
N LEU A 118 -7.74 1.94 -7.35
CA LEU A 118 -6.51 1.52 -6.67
C LEU A 118 -5.25 1.82 -7.49
N ALA A 119 -4.15 2.00 -6.76
CA ALA A 119 -2.79 1.88 -7.26
C ALA A 119 -2.06 0.78 -6.49
N ALA A 120 -1.13 0.09 -7.15
CA ALA A 120 -0.17 -0.82 -6.54
C ALA A 120 1.21 -0.17 -6.53
N ILE A 121 1.88 -0.23 -5.38
CA ILE A 121 3.16 0.40 -5.13
C ILE A 121 4.16 -0.69 -4.77
N HIS A 122 5.11 -0.93 -5.67
CA HIS A 122 6.09 -2.01 -5.57
C HIS A 122 7.50 -1.44 -5.34
N SER A 123 8.22 -1.94 -4.35
CA SER A 123 9.59 -1.50 -4.08
C SER A 123 10.54 -1.86 -5.23
N LYS A 124 11.38 -0.90 -5.64
CA LYS A 124 12.44 -1.12 -6.63
C LYS A 124 13.66 -1.88 -6.08
N SER A 125 13.81 -1.91 -4.76
CA SER A 125 15.02 -2.39 -4.08
C SER A 125 14.74 -3.51 -3.07
N HIS A 126 13.60 -4.19 -3.18
CA HIS A 126 13.16 -5.25 -2.25
C HIS A 126 12.94 -4.78 -0.79
N HIS A 127 12.70 -3.48 -0.58
CA HIS A 127 12.38 -2.89 0.71
C HIS A 127 10.88 -2.59 0.80
N GLN A 128 10.04 -3.62 0.68
CA GLN A 128 8.59 -3.45 0.59
C GLN A 128 7.96 -2.96 1.89
N SER A 129 8.50 -3.35 3.06
CA SER A 129 8.06 -2.78 4.34
C SER A 129 8.37 -1.29 4.42
N PHE A 130 9.55 -0.86 3.97
CA PHE A 130 9.87 0.57 3.90
C PHE A 130 8.87 1.34 3.03
N VAL A 131 8.49 0.80 1.86
CA VAL A 131 7.48 1.41 0.99
C VAL A 131 6.13 1.51 1.71
N LEU A 132 5.67 0.44 2.35
CA LEU A 132 4.39 0.44 3.08
C LEU A 132 4.36 1.53 4.17
N TYR A 133 5.38 1.57 5.04
CA TYR A 133 5.40 2.51 6.15
C TYR A 133 5.73 3.95 5.70
N THR A 134 6.41 4.12 4.57
CA THR A 134 6.51 5.43 3.89
C THR A 134 5.12 5.92 3.49
N MET A 135 4.28 5.06 2.91
CA MET A 135 2.91 5.44 2.54
C MET A 135 2.06 5.80 3.76
N PHE A 136 2.19 5.09 4.88
CA PHE A 136 1.55 5.50 6.14
C PHE A 136 2.00 6.90 6.57
N SER A 137 3.29 7.21 6.46
CA SER A 137 3.84 8.53 6.85
C SER A 137 3.35 9.68 5.96
N LEU A 138 2.95 9.39 4.72
CA LEU A 138 2.47 10.37 3.76
C LEU A 138 0.97 10.69 3.89
N LYS A 139 0.27 10.12 4.89
CA LYS A 139 -1.19 10.24 5.02
C LYS A 139 -1.68 11.70 4.99
N LYS A 140 -1.01 12.59 5.72
CA LYS A 140 -1.39 14.01 5.76
C LYS A 140 -1.25 14.70 4.39
N GLN A 141 -0.19 14.39 3.65
CA GLN A 141 0.04 14.91 2.31
C GLN A 141 -0.99 14.36 1.32
N LEU A 142 -1.38 13.10 1.46
CA LEU A 142 -2.40 12.45 0.63
C LEU A 142 -3.81 12.99 0.93
N ASP A 143 -4.10 13.36 2.16
CA ASP A 143 -5.40 13.92 2.54
C ASP A 143 -5.76 15.22 1.78
N VAL A 144 -4.77 15.96 1.31
CA VAL A 144 -4.98 17.16 0.47
C VAL A 144 -5.71 16.83 -0.83
N PHE A 145 -5.58 15.61 -1.33
CA PHE A 145 -6.23 15.16 -2.57
C PHE A 145 -7.69 14.73 -2.38
N ASN A 146 -8.22 14.73 -1.15
CA ASN A 146 -9.59 14.30 -0.88
C ASN A 146 -10.67 15.29 -1.33
N GLY A 147 -10.28 16.52 -1.71
CA GLY A 147 -11.21 17.56 -2.11
C GLY A 147 -11.95 18.18 -0.92
N GLU A 148 -12.70 19.24 -1.21
CA GLU A 148 -13.51 19.95 -0.22
C GLU A 148 -14.99 19.89 -0.62
N GLY A 149 -15.87 19.76 0.37
CA GLY A 149 -17.31 19.79 0.20
C GLY A 149 -17.86 18.59 -0.60
N THR A 150 -18.60 18.85 -1.67
CA THR A 150 -19.22 17.82 -2.53
C THR A 150 -18.32 17.33 -3.66
N VAL A 151 -17.11 17.84 -3.79
CA VAL A 151 -16.16 17.43 -4.82
C VAL A 151 -15.42 16.19 -4.34
N PHE A 152 -15.59 15.07 -5.03
CA PHE A 152 -14.85 13.85 -4.75
C PHE A 152 -13.41 13.99 -5.28
N GLY A 153 -12.45 13.86 -4.35
CA GLY A 153 -11.04 13.95 -4.68
C GLY A 153 -10.50 12.69 -5.36
N SER A 154 -9.39 12.87 -6.04
CA SER A 154 -8.59 11.78 -6.60
C SER A 154 -7.13 12.23 -6.70
N ILE A 155 -6.22 11.26 -6.75
CA ILE A 155 -4.82 11.49 -7.06
C ILE A 155 -4.48 10.78 -8.37
N ASN A 156 -3.76 11.48 -9.26
CA ASN A 156 -3.28 10.89 -10.50
C ASN A 156 -1.87 10.30 -10.33
N ARG A 157 -1.41 9.58 -11.36
CA ARG A 157 -0.11 8.92 -11.34
C ARG A 157 1.05 9.90 -11.12
N ASN A 158 1.04 11.04 -11.80
CA ASN A 158 2.14 12.00 -11.71
C ASN A 158 2.24 12.59 -10.31
N SER A 159 1.13 13.00 -9.72
CA SER A 159 1.10 13.52 -8.36
C SER A 159 1.57 12.48 -7.33
N LEU A 160 1.19 11.21 -7.52
CA LEU A 160 1.63 10.13 -6.65
C LEU A 160 3.12 9.83 -6.82
N ASN A 161 3.62 9.75 -8.06
CA ASN A 161 5.05 9.58 -8.36
C ASN A 161 5.91 10.69 -7.75
N ASP A 162 5.42 11.92 -7.79
CA ASP A 162 6.15 13.13 -7.38
C ASP A 162 6.07 13.41 -5.86
N MET A 163 5.43 12.56 -5.08
CA MET A 163 5.38 12.73 -3.62
C MET A 163 6.80 12.78 -3.06
N PRO A 164 7.18 13.88 -2.37
CA PRO A 164 8.54 14.06 -1.88
C PRO A 164 8.85 13.12 -0.72
N ILE A 165 10.02 12.49 -0.78
CA ILE A 165 10.54 11.62 0.27
C ILE A 165 12.04 11.84 0.45
N LEU A 166 12.57 11.48 1.63
CA LEU A 166 13.99 11.28 1.83
C LEU A 166 14.37 9.85 1.46
N ILE A 167 15.49 9.68 0.76
CA ILE A 167 16.01 8.38 0.34
C ILE A 167 17.18 8.02 1.26
N PRO A 168 16.98 7.09 2.22
CA PRO A 168 18.04 6.61 3.09
C PRO A 168 19.07 5.77 2.32
N SER A 169 20.25 5.55 2.92
CA SER A 169 21.21 4.60 2.39
C SER A 169 20.71 3.15 2.48
N ASP A 170 21.21 2.29 1.60
CA ASP A 170 20.76 0.89 1.50
C ASP A 170 20.97 0.11 2.81
N ASP A 171 22.04 0.37 3.55
CA ASP A 171 22.33 -0.28 4.83
C ASP A 171 21.27 0.01 5.89
N ILE A 172 20.72 1.22 5.91
CA ILE A 172 19.64 1.61 6.83
C ILE A 172 18.30 1.01 6.36
N LEU A 173 18.06 0.97 5.06
CA LEU A 173 16.89 0.29 4.50
C LEU A 173 16.93 -1.21 4.81
N ASP A 174 18.07 -1.86 4.66
CA ASP A 174 18.27 -3.28 4.99
C ASP A 174 18.03 -3.54 6.48
N GLU A 175 18.52 -2.66 7.36
CA GLU A 175 18.29 -2.77 8.79
C GLU A 175 16.80 -2.66 9.14
N PHE A 176 16.10 -1.71 8.55
CA PHE A 176 14.65 -1.56 8.74
C PHE A 176 13.89 -2.82 8.29
N GLU A 177 14.18 -3.34 7.09
CA GLU A 177 13.56 -4.57 6.60
C GLU A 177 13.85 -5.76 7.52
N ARG A 178 15.09 -5.89 8.01
CA ARG A 178 15.49 -6.95 8.93
C ARG A 178 14.64 -6.96 10.21
N ILE A 179 14.26 -5.78 10.70
CA ILE A 179 13.45 -5.62 11.92
C ILE A 179 11.96 -5.77 11.62
N VAL A 180 11.46 -5.12 10.58
CA VAL A 180 10.02 -4.92 10.34
C VAL A 180 9.41 -5.99 9.46
N ALA A 181 10.14 -6.53 8.47
CA ALA A 181 9.58 -7.56 7.60
C ALA A 181 9.08 -8.82 8.35
N PRO A 182 9.76 -9.30 9.43
CA PRO A 182 9.21 -10.37 10.26
C PRO A 182 7.91 -10.00 10.98
N MET A 183 7.75 -8.74 11.37
CA MET A 183 6.51 -8.23 11.98
C MET A 183 5.35 -8.26 10.96
N ASP A 184 5.61 -7.77 9.75
CA ASP A 184 4.65 -7.81 8.64
C ASP A 184 4.28 -9.25 8.25
N LEU A 185 5.25 -10.17 8.27
CA LEU A 185 4.99 -11.59 8.03
C LEU A 185 4.11 -12.19 9.13
N THR A 186 4.30 -11.81 10.39
CA THR A 186 3.44 -12.25 11.50
C THR A 186 2.02 -11.73 11.32
N ILE A 187 1.85 -10.46 10.95
CA ILE A 187 0.53 -9.88 10.63
C ILE A 187 -0.15 -10.66 9.49
N ARG A 188 0.61 -11.07 8.49
CA ARG A 188 0.12 -11.84 7.34
C ARG A 188 -0.38 -13.24 7.74
N ASN A 189 0.25 -13.87 8.71
CA ASN A 189 -0.01 -15.25 9.11
C ASN A 189 -1.08 -15.39 10.21
N ASN A 190 -1.47 -14.29 10.85
CA ASN A 190 -2.53 -14.25 11.86
C ASN A 190 -3.92 -14.06 11.23
#